data_00cd5c80022e4bfca9764b248a88c53b
#
_entry.id   00cd5c80022e4bfca9764b248a88c53b
#
_cell.length_a   1.000
_cell.length_b   1.000
_cell.length_c   1.000
_cell.angle_alpha   90.00
_cell.angle_beta   90.00
_cell.angle_gamma   90.00
#
_symmetry.space_group_name_H-M   'P 1'
#
loop_
_entity.id
_entity.type
_entity.pdbx_description
1 polymer ?
#
loop_
_entity_poly.entity_id
_entity_poly.type
_entity_poly.pdbx_seq_one_letter_code
_entity_poly.pdbx_strand_id
1 'polypeptide(L)'
;MSKLKGLLLTQGMHGMISQVEGLAKALDIDFTHHKVELKNIWKFVPPNLTPISQNVYKKVEDNDFDLIISCGRKSVIPSIHLKSISKKKVFNIHIQDPKIDFNHFDFIVAPEHDGINGKNVINTKGAIHYLSESEIEDNKDYLKSFIKQDERKVWCLIMGGPTKYYDYSTKNMKHIFSMFYKLMKKHDFQLVVIPSMRTPINTIHYAKEFFGENHTVIMNVDKKAYLSALALSENIVVTCDSSSMISEAALTGKPIYVANILPKKMTKDSKDLEIYLEN
;
A
#
# COMPACT_ATOMS: atom_id res chain seq x y z
N MET A 1 -18.23 26.10 11.77
CA MET A 1 -18.84 25.22 10.75
C MET A 1 -18.65 23.80 11.22
N SER A 2 -19.67 22.93 11.11
CA SER A 2 -19.49 21.49 11.37
C SER A 2 -18.51 20.91 10.33
N LYS A 3 -17.62 20.00 10.75
CA LYS A 3 -16.77 19.28 9.82
C LYS A 3 -17.61 18.47 8.83
N LEU A 4 -17.12 18.32 7.60
CA LEU A 4 -17.72 17.42 6.61
C LEU A 4 -17.60 15.98 7.09
N LYS A 5 -18.60 15.17 6.80
CA LYS A 5 -18.62 13.74 7.11
C LYS A 5 -18.25 12.92 5.89
N GLY A 6 -17.22 12.10 6.01
CA GLY A 6 -16.74 11.21 4.98
C GLY A 6 -17.14 9.75 5.21
N LEU A 7 -17.57 9.07 4.15
CA LEU A 7 -17.70 7.62 4.12
C LEU A 7 -16.51 7.02 3.35
N LEU A 8 -15.65 6.27 4.03
CA LEU A 8 -14.48 5.62 3.43
C LEU A 8 -14.83 4.19 3.02
N LEU A 9 -14.66 3.86 1.74
CA LEU A 9 -14.99 2.56 1.18
C LEU A 9 -13.75 1.83 0.68
N THR A 10 -13.41 0.68 1.27
CA THR A 10 -12.30 -0.17 0.82
C THR A 10 -12.65 -1.65 0.89
N GLN A 11 -11.76 -2.50 0.37
CA GLN A 11 -11.82 -3.96 0.53
C GLN A 11 -11.25 -4.43 1.88
N GLY A 12 -10.77 -3.52 2.75
CA GLY A 12 -10.12 -3.85 4.01
C GLY A 12 -8.64 -4.19 3.89
N MET A 13 -8.01 -3.97 2.74
CA MET A 13 -6.55 -4.09 2.58
C MET A 13 -5.86 -2.88 3.20
N HIS A 14 -4.81 -3.11 3.99
CA HIS A 14 -4.12 -2.06 4.74
C HIS A 14 -3.68 -0.88 3.87
N GLY A 15 -3.05 -1.13 2.72
CA GLY A 15 -2.64 -0.07 1.80
C GLY A 15 -3.80 0.76 1.23
N MET A 16 -5.00 0.17 1.06
CA MET A 16 -6.20 0.91 0.63
C MET A 16 -6.78 1.74 1.77
N ILE A 17 -6.76 1.21 3.00
CA ILE A 17 -7.17 1.95 4.21
C ILE A 17 -6.26 3.16 4.38
N SER A 18 -4.95 2.97 4.30
CA SER A 18 -3.96 4.04 4.40
C SER A 18 -4.21 5.16 3.38
N GLN A 19 -4.60 4.82 2.16
CA GLN A 19 -4.88 5.81 1.11
C GLN A 19 -6.15 6.63 1.40
N VAL A 20 -7.27 5.98 1.73
CA VAL A 20 -8.54 6.70 1.98
C VAL A 20 -8.47 7.52 3.26
N GLU A 21 -7.85 7.01 4.32
CA GLU A 21 -7.65 7.74 5.57
C GLU A 21 -6.63 8.88 5.41
N GLY A 22 -5.57 8.68 4.62
CA GLY A 22 -4.60 9.73 4.31
C GLY A 22 -5.26 10.93 3.64
N LEU A 23 -6.11 10.67 2.63
CA LEU A 23 -6.86 11.74 1.97
C LEU A 23 -7.89 12.38 2.90
N ALA A 24 -8.61 11.59 3.70
CA ALA A 24 -9.60 12.11 4.66
C ALA A 24 -8.95 13.01 5.72
N LYS A 25 -7.78 12.62 6.24
CA LYS A 25 -7.00 13.44 7.18
C LYS A 25 -6.49 14.73 6.53
N ALA A 26 -5.99 14.65 5.29
CA ALA A 26 -5.53 15.84 4.56
C ALA A 26 -6.66 16.84 4.27
N LEU A 27 -7.90 16.36 4.13
CA LEU A 27 -9.09 17.18 3.95
C LEU A 27 -9.70 17.67 5.27
N ASP A 28 -9.16 17.29 6.42
CA ASP A 28 -9.66 17.59 7.78
C ASP A 28 -11.14 17.27 7.96
N ILE A 29 -11.59 16.09 7.52
CA ILE A 29 -12.97 15.62 7.64
C ILE A 29 -13.13 14.56 8.72
N ASP A 30 -14.31 14.51 9.33
CA ASP A 30 -14.71 13.37 10.17
C ASP A 30 -15.11 12.20 9.27
N PHE A 31 -14.75 10.96 9.60
CA PHE A 31 -15.05 9.84 8.72
C PHE A 31 -15.43 8.56 9.44
N THR A 32 -16.22 7.74 8.76
CA THR A 32 -16.48 6.35 9.08
C THR A 32 -15.90 5.46 7.98
N HIS A 33 -15.33 4.31 8.37
CA HIS A 33 -14.75 3.36 7.42
C HIS A 33 -15.64 2.12 7.28
N HIS A 34 -16.03 1.82 6.04
CA HIS A 34 -16.82 0.63 5.71
C HIS A 34 -16.05 -0.32 4.78
N LYS A 35 -15.91 -1.57 5.23
CA LYS A 35 -15.35 -2.64 4.41
C LYS A 35 -16.41 -3.16 3.44
N VAL A 36 -16.18 -2.92 2.14
CA VAL A 36 -17.07 -3.34 1.07
C VAL A 36 -16.97 -4.85 0.82
N GLU A 37 -18.12 -5.50 0.75
CA GLU A 37 -18.26 -6.89 0.35
C GLU A 37 -19.18 -7.03 -0.86
N LEU A 38 -18.62 -7.44 -2.01
CA LEU A 38 -19.42 -7.77 -3.19
C LEU A 38 -20.08 -9.14 -3.04
N LYS A 39 -21.29 -9.28 -3.59
CA LYS A 39 -22.07 -10.52 -3.56
C LYS A 39 -21.71 -11.43 -4.74
N ASN A 40 -21.73 -12.75 -4.50
CA ASN A 40 -21.69 -13.80 -5.51
C ASN A 40 -20.64 -13.56 -6.64
N ILE A 41 -21.10 -13.63 -7.90
CA ILE A 41 -20.28 -13.51 -9.11
C ILE A 41 -19.64 -12.14 -9.26
N TRP A 42 -20.21 -11.07 -8.69
CA TRP A 42 -19.72 -9.70 -8.81
C TRP A 42 -18.32 -9.51 -8.25
N LYS A 43 -17.86 -10.43 -7.40
CA LYS A 43 -16.48 -10.45 -6.92
C LYS A 43 -15.45 -10.62 -8.04
N PHE A 44 -15.85 -11.21 -9.16
CA PHE A 44 -15.00 -11.55 -10.30
C PHE A 44 -15.24 -10.68 -11.54
N VAL A 45 -16.41 -10.02 -11.61
CA VAL A 45 -16.78 -9.16 -12.75
C VAL A 45 -16.06 -7.81 -12.63
N PRO A 46 -15.45 -7.30 -13.72
CA PRO A 46 -14.83 -5.98 -13.72
C PRO A 46 -15.86 -4.86 -13.57
N PRO A 47 -15.49 -3.67 -13.03
CA PRO A 47 -16.44 -2.59 -12.75
C PRO A 47 -17.27 -2.15 -13.97
N ASN A 48 -16.65 -2.03 -15.14
CA ASN A 48 -17.34 -1.61 -16.38
C ASN A 48 -18.41 -2.60 -16.91
N LEU A 49 -18.40 -3.84 -16.40
CA LEU A 49 -19.41 -4.86 -16.74
C LEU A 49 -20.35 -5.16 -15.54
N THR A 50 -20.20 -4.44 -14.44
CA THR A 50 -20.98 -4.63 -13.22
C THR A 50 -22.10 -3.58 -13.15
N PRO A 51 -23.38 -3.97 -12.94
CA PRO A 51 -24.46 -3.00 -12.84
C PRO A 51 -24.32 -2.11 -11.60
N ILE A 52 -24.69 -0.84 -11.73
CA ILE A 52 -24.72 0.11 -10.60
C ILE A 52 -26.02 -0.15 -9.81
N SER A 53 -25.95 -1.04 -8.83
CA SER A 53 -27.12 -1.48 -8.08
C SER A 53 -26.77 -2.02 -6.69
N GLN A 54 -27.70 -1.87 -5.73
CA GLN A 54 -27.61 -2.48 -4.39
C GLN A 54 -27.52 -4.03 -4.42
N ASN A 55 -27.94 -4.66 -5.50
CA ASN A 55 -27.86 -6.11 -5.64
C ASN A 55 -26.43 -6.63 -5.78
N VAL A 56 -25.47 -5.76 -6.09
CA VAL A 56 -24.05 -6.10 -6.31
C VAL A 56 -23.28 -6.31 -5.03
N TYR A 57 -23.64 -5.60 -3.94
CA TYR A 57 -22.85 -5.56 -2.70
C TYR A 57 -23.74 -5.67 -1.45
N LYS A 58 -23.14 -5.98 -0.30
CA LYS A 58 -23.83 -5.94 0.99
C LYS A 58 -24.14 -4.49 1.36
N LYS A 59 -25.33 -4.26 1.95
CA LYS A 59 -25.80 -2.93 2.31
C LYS A 59 -24.79 -2.23 3.21
N VAL A 60 -24.56 -0.94 2.94
CA VAL A 60 -23.88 0.00 3.80
C VAL A 60 -24.94 0.71 4.62
N GLU A 61 -24.83 0.69 5.93
CA GLU A 61 -25.88 1.22 6.84
C GLU A 61 -25.77 2.73 7.06
N ASP A 62 -24.58 3.31 6.87
CA ASP A 62 -24.36 4.74 7.01
C ASP A 62 -24.96 5.50 5.81
N ASN A 63 -25.83 6.47 6.08
CA ASN A 63 -26.53 7.27 5.06
C ASN A 63 -26.34 8.78 5.27
N ASP A 64 -25.54 9.22 6.28
CA ASP A 64 -25.32 10.63 6.58
C ASP A 64 -23.86 11.03 6.33
N PHE A 65 -23.49 11.15 5.07
CA PHE A 65 -22.17 11.58 4.61
C PHE A 65 -22.28 12.65 3.53
N ASP A 66 -21.31 13.56 3.51
CA ASP A 66 -21.19 14.65 2.53
C ASP A 66 -20.23 14.26 1.41
N LEU A 67 -19.36 13.29 1.67
CA LEU A 67 -18.25 12.86 0.82
C LEU A 67 -18.07 11.34 0.90
N ILE A 68 -17.85 10.71 -0.25
CA ILE A 68 -17.39 9.32 -0.33
C ILE A 68 -15.95 9.32 -0.84
N ILE A 69 -15.04 8.66 -0.10
CA ILE A 69 -13.68 8.37 -0.57
C ILE A 69 -13.57 6.87 -0.71
N SER A 70 -13.31 6.39 -1.91
CA SER A 70 -13.24 4.95 -2.21
C SER A 70 -11.87 4.57 -2.79
N CYS A 71 -11.40 3.36 -2.45
CA CYS A 71 -10.15 2.82 -3.01
C CYS A 71 -10.29 1.33 -3.34
N GLY A 72 -9.81 0.98 -4.52
CA GLY A 72 -9.76 -0.40 -5.01
C GLY A 72 -11.03 -0.87 -5.72
N ARG A 73 -10.86 -1.87 -6.56
CA ARG A 73 -11.86 -2.34 -7.53
C ARG A 73 -13.26 -2.63 -6.95
N LYS A 74 -13.33 -3.22 -5.75
CA LYS A 74 -14.64 -3.63 -5.19
C LYS A 74 -15.44 -2.46 -4.65
N SER A 75 -14.81 -1.32 -4.37
CA SER A 75 -15.49 -0.13 -3.87
C SER A 75 -16.05 0.78 -4.97
N VAL A 76 -15.67 0.57 -6.23
CA VAL A 76 -16.09 1.37 -7.39
C VAL A 76 -17.62 1.44 -7.52
N ILE A 77 -18.28 0.30 -7.72
CA ILE A 77 -19.74 0.27 -7.91
C ILE A 77 -20.52 0.71 -6.67
N PRO A 78 -20.15 0.28 -5.44
CA PRO A 78 -20.80 0.79 -4.23
C PRO A 78 -20.71 2.32 -4.08
N SER A 79 -19.56 2.94 -4.36
CA SER A 79 -19.41 4.39 -4.24
C SER A 79 -20.28 5.16 -5.24
N ILE A 80 -20.35 4.70 -6.48
CA ILE A 80 -21.20 5.28 -7.53
C ILE A 80 -22.68 5.15 -7.15
N HIS A 81 -23.10 3.94 -6.74
CA HIS A 81 -24.50 3.67 -6.38
C HIS A 81 -24.91 4.50 -5.15
N LEU A 82 -24.11 4.54 -4.09
CA LEU A 82 -24.42 5.32 -2.89
C LEU A 82 -24.57 6.82 -3.18
N LYS A 83 -23.70 7.39 -4.05
CA LYS A 83 -23.86 8.76 -4.53
C LYS A 83 -25.19 8.92 -5.27
N SER A 84 -25.56 8.00 -6.17
CA SER A 84 -26.76 8.12 -7.00
C SER A 84 -28.07 8.06 -6.21
N ILE A 85 -28.11 7.34 -5.08
CA ILE A 85 -29.32 7.21 -4.24
C ILE A 85 -29.36 8.21 -3.08
N SER A 86 -28.32 9.01 -2.90
CA SER A 86 -28.28 10.02 -1.83
C SER A 86 -29.32 11.12 -2.07
N LYS A 87 -30.03 11.51 -1.00
CA LYS A 87 -31.02 12.61 -1.05
C LYS A 87 -30.38 13.99 -1.02
N LYS A 88 -29.09 14.08 -0.65
CA LYS A 88 -28.31 15.31 -0.64
C LYS A 88 -27.18 15.25 -1.66
N LYS A 89 -26.59 16.41 -1.96
CA LYS A 89 -25.41 16.47 -2.83
C LYS A 89 -24.23 15.82 -2.11
N VAL A 90 -23.69 14.75 -2.67
CA VAL A 90 -22.53 14.01 -2.16
C VAL A 90 -21.41 14.07 -3.18
N PHE A 91 -20.20 14.42 -2.74
CA PHE A 91 -18.99 14.31 -3.54
C PHE A 91 -18.48 12.86 -3.51
N ASN A 92 -18.00 12.37 -4.65
CA ASN A 92 -17.42 11.03 -4.79
C ASN A 92 -15.99 11.11 -5.33
N ILE A 93 -15.03 10.70 -4.50
CA ILE A 93 -13.61 10.63 -4.85
C ILE A 93 -13.20 9.16 -4.90
N HIS A 94 -12.56 8.75 -6.00
CA HIS A 94 -11.96 7.43 -6.10
C HIS A 94 -10.44 7.53 -6.13
N ILE A 95 -9.76 6.64 -5.40
CA ILE A 95 -8.30 6.56 -5.41
C ILE A 95 -7.90 5.33 -6.23
N GLN A 96 -6.95 5.49 -7.16
CA GLN A 96 -6.49 4.58 -8.21
C GLN A 96 -7.41 4.61 -9.45
N ASP A 97 -7.03 3.86 -10.50
CA ASP A 97 -7.82 3.72 -11.70
C ASP A 97 -9.11 2.91 -11.43
N PRO A 98 -10.32 3.49 -11.58
CA PRO A 98 -11.57 2.81 -11.31
C PRO A 98 -11.95 1.76 -12.36
N LYS A 99 -11.29 1.74 -13.53
CA LYS A 99 -11.60 0.84 -14.67
C LYS A 99 -13.07 0.93 -15.15
N ILE A 100 -13.65 2.11 -15.10
CA ILE A 100 -14.99 2.48 -15.58
C ILE A 100 -14.97 3.96 -16.00
N ASP A 101 -16.04 4.46 -16.63
CA ASP A 101 -16.14 5.87 -17.03
C ASP A 101 -15.89 6.82 -15.85
N PHE A 102 -14.96 7.73 -16.04
CA PHE A 102 -14.52 8.71 -15.03
C PHE A 102 -15.59 9.72 -14.65
N ASN A 103 -16.59 9.92 -15.50
CA ASN A 103 -17.72 10.82 -15.23
C ASN A 103 -18.59 10.38 -14.04
N HIS A 104 -18.45 9.15 -13.56
CA HIS A 104 -19.11 8.69 -12.35
C HIS A 104 -18.54 9.30 -11.07
N PHE A 105 -17.36 9.91 -11.13
CA PHE A 105 -16.66 10.50 -10.00
C PHE A 105 -16.53 12.01 -10.16
N ASP A 106 -16.56 12.75 -9.05
CA ASP A 106 -16.22 14.16 -9.05
C ASP A 106 -14.70 14.33 -9.20
N PHE A 107 -13.92 13.48 -8.51
CA PHE A 107 -12.48 13.40 -8.65
C PHE A 107 -11.98 11.95 -8.62
N ILE A 108 -10.92 11.71 -9.36
CA ILE A 108 -10.11 10.49 -9.29
C ILE A 108 -8.70 10.93 -8.90
N VAL A 109 -8.14 10.33 -7.85
CA VAL A 109 -6.76 10.57 -7.44
C VAL A 109 -5.94 9.32 -7.73
N ALA A 110 -5.01 9.40 -8.66
CA ALA A 110 -4.26 8.24 -9.11
C ALA A 110 -2.75 8.54 -9.17
N PRO A 111 -1.89 7.58 -8.77
CA PRO A 111 -0.47 7.71 -9.03
C PRO A 111 -0.18 7.80 -10.52
N GLU A 112 0.86 8.53 -10.90
CA GLU A 112 1.28 8.68 -12.31
C GLU A 112 1.49 7.34 -13.02
N HIS A 113 1.95 6.32 -12.29
CA HIS A 113 2.15 4.98 -12.84
C HIS A 113 0.87 4.21 -13.20
N ASP A 114 -0.31 4.68 -12.78
CA ASP A 114 -1.59 4.13 -13.27
C ASP A 114 -1.88 4.54 -14.72
N GLY A 115 -1.16 5.54 -15.24
CA GLY A 115 -1.21 5.97 -16.65
C GLY A 115 -2.54 6.57 -17.09
N ILE A 116 -3.37 7.05 -16.15
CA ILE A 116 -4.68 7.64 -16.46
C ILE A 116 -4.64 9.17 -16.38
N ASN A 117 -5.40 9.82 -17.29
CA ASN A 117 -5.54 11.27 -17.36
C ASN A 117 -6.99 11.64 -17.67
N GLY A 118 -7.44 12.77 -17.17
CA GLY A 118 -8.80 13.28 -17.40
C GLY A 118 -9.04 14.63 -16.75
N LYS A 119 -10.15 15.28 -17.08
CA LYS A 119 -10.50 16.61 -16.52
C LYS A 119 -10.69 16.58 -14.99
N ASN A 120 -11.09 15.43 -14.47
CA ASN A 120 -11.34 15.19 -13.04
C ASN A 120 -10.31 14.22 -12.43
N VAL A 121 -9.16 14.00 -13.09
CA VAL A 121 -8.06 13.16 -12.59
C VAL A 121 -6.97 14.04 -12.03
N ILE A 122 -6.57 13.74 -10.79
CA ILE A 122 -5.44 14.36 -10.10
C ILE A 122 -4.35 13.29 -10.00
N ASN A 123 -3.23 13.51 -10.66
CA ASN A 123 -2.10 12.58 -10.61
C ASN A 123 -1.17 12.92 -9.44
N THR A 124 -0.74 11.87 -8.72
CA THR A 124 0.24 11.96 -7.63
C THR A 124 1.51 11.22 -8.00
N LYS A 125 2.67 11.66 -7.52
CA LYS A 125 3.96 10.97 -7.78
C LYS A 125 4.00 9.57 -7.18
N GLY A 126 3.40 9.39 -6.01
CA GLY A 126 3.33 8.13 -5.29
C GLY A 126 1.93 7.84 -4.76
N ALA A 127 1.76 6.70 -4.10
CA ALA A 127 0.51 6.36 -3.43
C ALA A 127 0.27 7.30 -2.23
N ILE A 128 -0.96 7.77 -2.06
CA ILE A 128 -1.37 8.49 -0.85
C ILE A 128 -1.25 7.54 0.36
N HIS A 129 -0.89 8.08 1.51
CA HIS A 129 -0.83 7.34 2.78
C HIS A 129 -1.14 8.26 3.97
N TYR A 130 -1.46 7.66 5.12
CA TYR A 130 -1.79 8.41 6.33
C TYR A 130 -0.59 8.69 7.23
N LEU A 131 0.59 8.12 6.96
CA LEU A 131 1.76 8.30 7.79
C LEU A 131 2.24 9.75 7.79
N SER A 132 2.73 10.22 8.92
CA SER A 132 3.40 11.50 9.09
C SER A 132 4.85 11.29 9.56
N GLU A 133 5.70 12.28 9.32
CA GLU A 133 7.09 12.27 9.79
C GLU A 133 7.15 12.17 11.32
N SER A 134 6.23 12.86 12.02
CA SER A 134 6.14 12.79 13.48
C SER A 134 5.82 11.38 13.97
N GLU A 135 4.88 10.66 13.32
CA GLU A 135 4.55 9.28 13.71
C GLU A 135 5.74 8.33 13.51
N ILE A 136 6.56 8.56 12.48
CA ILE A 136 7.80 7.80 12.27
C ILE A 136 8.81 8.09 13.38
N GLU A 137 9.06 9.36 13.69
CA GLU A 137 10.06 9.76 14.70
C GLU A 137 9.64 9.34 16.12
N ASP A 138 8.35 9.44 16.48
CA ASP A 138 7.80 9.02 17.77
C ASP A 138 8.02 7.52 18.06
N ASN A 139 8.17 6.70 17.03
CA ASN A 139 8.42 5.27 17.16
C ASN A 139 9.89 4.87 16.99
N LYS A 140 10.80 5.82 16.78
CA LYS A 140 12.22 5.58 16.49
C LYS A 140 12.88 4.58 17.44
N ASP A 141 12.64 4.71 18.71
CA ASP A 141 13.34 3.94 19.74
C ASP A 141 12.84 2.50 19.90
N TYR A 142 11.72 2.15 19.27
CA TYR A 142 11.10 0.84 19.47
C TYR A 142 12.03 -0.33 19.10
N LEU A 143 12.74 -0.26 17.99
CA LEU A 143 13.65 -1.34 17.57
C LEU A 143 15.00 -1.32 18.26
N LYS A 144 15.34 -0.32 19.06
CA LYS A 144 16.63 -0.27 19.75
C LYS A 144 16.89 -1.48 20.64
N SER A 145 15.83 -2.07 21.22
CA SER A 145 15.94 -3.30 22.02
C SER A 145 16.07 -4.60 21.20
N PHE A 146 15.82 -4.55 19.90
CA PHE A 146 15.85 -5.71 19.00
C PHE A 146 17.11 -5.78 18.15
N ILE A 147 17.77 -4.64 17.94
CA ILE A 147 19.01 -4.53 17.16
C ILE A 147 20.23 -4.57 18.07
N LYS A 148 21.37 -4.95 17.52
CA LYS A 148 22.62 -4.89 18.26
C LYS A 148 23.01 -3.44 18.55
N GLN A 149 23.40 -3.16 19.78
CA GLN A 149 23.87 -1.85 20.18
C GLN A 149 25.37 -1.75 19.86
N ASP A 150 25.68 -1.60 18.58
CA ASP A 150 27.04 -1.38 18.08
C ASP A 150 27.03 -0.16 17.12
N GLU A 151 28.17 0.22 16.59
CA GLU A 151 28.33 1.40 15.75
C GLU A 151 27.92 1.17 14.28
N ARG A 152 27.48 -0.04 13.92
CA ARG A 152 27.07 -0.34 12.55
C ARG A 152 25.83 0.44 12.16
N LYS A 153 25.85 0.95 10.95
CA LYS A 153 24.68 1.57 10.33
C LYS A 153 23.55 0.58 10.17
N VAL A 154 22.32 1.03 10.36
CA VAL A 154 21.13 0.20 10.17
C VAL A 154 20.64 0.35 8.73
N TRP A 155 20.42 -0.76 8.06
CA TRP A 155 19.68 -0.86 6.81
C TRP A 155 18.40 -1.64 7.06
N CYS A 156 17.32 -1.32 6.36
CA CYS A 156 16.14 -2.16 6.44
C CYS A 156 15.76 -2.76 5.08
N LEU A 157 15.22 -3.98 5.11
CA LEU A 157 14.54 -4.64 4.02
C LEU A 157 13.06 -4.78 4.37
N ILE A 158 12.20 -4.04 3.69
CA ILE A 158 10.76 -4.11 3.84
C ILE A 158 10.21 -5.06 2.78
N MET A 159 9.61 -6.15 3.23
CA MET A 159 9.07 -7.19 2.34
C MET A 159 7.57 -7.03 2.16
N GLY A 160 7.12 -6.92 0.94
CA GLY A 160 5.71 -7.01 0.57
C GLY A 160 5.19 -8.45 0.60
N GLY A 161 4.55 -8.89 -0.45
CA GLY A 161 4.05 -10.26 -0.55
C GLY A 161 3.52 -10.58 -1.94
N PRO A 162 3.11 -11.82 -2.20
CA PRO A 162 2.71 -12.26 -3.52
C PRO A 162 1.55 -11.45 -4.08
N THR A 163 1.64 -11.19 -5.37
CA THR A 163 0.58 -10.53 -6.16
C THR A 163 0.23 -11.38 -7.38
N LYS A 164 -0.65 -10.90 -8.24
CA LYS A 164 -0.90 -11.57 -9.52
C LYS A 164 0.34 -11.60 -10.42
N TYR A 165 1.27 -10.65 -10.26
CA TYR A 165 2.48 -10.50 -11.07
C TYR A 165 3.71 -11.14 -10.45
N TYR A 166 3.85 -11.06 -9.13
CA TYR A 166 5.03 -11.48 -8.39
C TYR A 166 4.73 -12.66 -7.47
N ASP A 167 5.68 -13.55 -7.31
CA ASP A 167 5.63 -14.59 -6.30
C ASP A 167 6.79 -14.45 -5.31
N TYR A 168 6.59 -14.99 -4.11
CA TYR A 168 7.59 -15.03 -3.06
C TYR A 168 8.16 -16.45 -2.91
N SER A 169 8.47 -17.08 -4.05
CA SER A 169 9.14 -18.37 -4.05
C SER A 169 10.51 -18.29 -3.38
N THR A 170 10.95 -19.39 -2.81
CA THR A 170 12.29 -19.48 -2.20
C THR A 170 13.38 -19.07 -3.19
N LYS A 171 13.22 -19.38 -4.48
CA LYS A 171 14.17 -18.98 -5.53
C LYS A 171 14.29 -17.45 -5.64
N ASN A 172 13.17 -16.74 -5.69
CA ASN A 172 13.15 -15.28 -5.79
C ASN A 172 13.72 -14.62 -4.52
N MET A 173 13.32 -15.13 -3.35
CA MET A 173 13.82 -14.60 -2.08
C MET A 173 15.31 -14.90 -1.88
N LYS A 174 15.78 -16.07 -2.28
CA LYS A 174 17.21 -16.41 -2.26
C LYS A 174 18.04 -15.44 -3.10
N HIS A 175 17.52 -15.02 -4.26
CA HIS A 175 18.20 -14.04 -5.09
C HIS A 175 18.37 -12.70 -4.34
N ILE A 176 17.29 -12.14 -3.80
CA ILE A 176 17.31 -10.89 -3.04
C ILE A 176 18.23 -11.00 -1.82
N PHE A 177 18.09 -12.05 -1.02
CA PHE A 177 18.90 -12.24 0.19
C PHE A 177 20.38 -12.41 -0.13
N SER A 178 20.70 -13.07 -1.26
CA SER A 178 22.09 -13.22 -1.72
C SER A 178 22.70 -11.87 -2.15
N MET A 179 21.89 -10.93 -2.69
CA MET A 179 22.35 -9.57 -2.97
C MET A 179 22.71 -8.84 -1.67
N PHE A 180 21.86 -8.92 -0.64
CA PHE A 180 22.17 -8.36 0.68
C PHE A 180 23.44 -8.98 1.28
N TYR A 181 23.61 -10.28 1.18
CA TYR A 181 24.82 -10.95 1.66
C TYR A 181 26.09 -10.42 0.98
N LYS A 182 26.04 -10.13 -0.33
CA LYS A 182 27.15 -9.52 -1.05
C LYS A 182 27.41 -8.09 -0.59
N LEU A 183 26.35 -7.31 -0.33
CA LEU A 183 26.46 -5.95 0.19
C LEU A 183 27.06 -5.93 1.60
N MET A 184 26.64 -6.85 2.48
CA MET A 184 27.16 -6.99 3.84
C MET A 184 28.65 -7.36 3.88
N LYS A 185 29.16 -8.03 2.85
CA LYS A 185 30.62 -8.29 2.72
C LYS A 185 31.43 -7.05 2.34
N LYS A 186 30.78 -6.05 1.72
CA LYS A 186 31.44 -4.81 1.30
C LYS A 186 31.28 -3.67 2.30
N HIS A 187 30.18 -3.66 3.02
CA HIS A 187 29.79 -2.60 3.92
C HIS A 187 29.37 -3.19 5.25
N ASP A 188 29.94 -2.70 6.31
CA ASP A 188 29.61 -3.15 7.68
C ASP A 188 28.32 -2.44 8.13
N PHE A 189 27.20 -3.15 8.03
CA PHE A 189 25.89 -2.70 8.48
C PHE A 189 25.11 -3.84 9.15
N GLN A 190 24.17 -3.49 10.00
CA GLN A 190 23.19 -4.44 10.48
C GLN A 190 21.87 -4.29 9.69
N LEU A 191 21.30 -5.43 9.32
CA LEU A 191 20.05 -5.49 8.56
C LEU A 191 18.87 -5.72 9.51
N VAL A 192 17.80 -4.94 9.31
CA VAL A 192 16.49 -5.18 9.89
C VAL A 192 15.53 -5.59 8.78
N VAL A 193 14.94 -6.78 8.89
CA VAL A 193 13.96 -7.30 7.93
C VAL A 193 12.56 -7.13 8.50
N ILE A 194 11.71 -6.42 7.78
CA ILE A 194 10.33 -6.11 8.18
C ILE A 194 9.35 -6.80 7.22
N PRO A 195 8.51 -7.73 7.70
CA PRO A 195 7.46 -8.33 6.91
C PRO A 195 6.20 -7.44 6.85
N SER A 196 5.45 -7.55 5.78
CA SER A 196 4.09 -7.01 5.67
C SER A 196 3.04 -8.09 5.93
N MET A 197 1.76 -7.71 6.03
CA MET A 197 0.63 -8.64 6.17
C MET A 197 0.52 -9.65 5.02
N ARG A 198 1.13 -9.36 3.86
CA ARG A 198 1.13 -10.24 2.68
C ARG A 198 2.35 -11.15 2.61
N THR A 199 3.36 -10.91 3.45
CA THR A 199 4.60 -11.70 3.43
C THR A 199 4.30 -13.13 3.90
N PRO A 200 4.60 -14.16 3.09
CA PRO A 200 4.36 -15.55 3.50
C PRO A 200 5.22 -15.91 4.71
N ILE A 201 4.64 -16.64 5.65
CA ILE A 201 5.34 -17.05 6.88
C ILE A 201 6.64 -17.84 6.57
N ASN A 202 6.61 -18.70 5.54
CA ASN A 202 7.79 -19.42 5.11
C ASN A 202 8.93 -18.50 4.62
N THR A 203 8.59 -17.35 4.02
CA THR A 203 9.57 -16.33 3.61
C THR A 203 10.21 -15.67 4.83
N ILE A 204 9.42 -15.41 5.87
CA ILE A 204 9.92 -14.81 7.12
C ILE A 204 10.88 -15.80 7.82
N HIS A 205 10.48 -17.07 7.94
CA HIS A 205 11.36 -18.11 8.51
C HIS A 205 12.65 -18.28 7.70
N TYR A 206 12.53 -18.29 6.37
CA TYR A 206 13.72 -18.37 5.51
C TYR A 206 14.65 -17.15 5.68
N ALA A 207 14.09 -15.93 5.85
CA ALA A 207 14.90 -14.75 6.14
C ALA A 207 15.62 -14.89 7.48
N LYS A 208 14.96 -15.41 8.55
CA LYS A 208 15.56 -15.65 9.85
C LYS A 208 16.70 -16.66 9.79
N GLU A 209 16.50 -17.75 9.05
CA GLU A 209 17.54 -18.77 8.83
C GLU A 209 18.71 -18.21 8.03
N PHE A 210 18.43 -17.47 6.96
CA PHE A 210 19.45 -16.95 6.03
C PHE A 210 20.34 -15.88 6.66
N PHE A 211 19.77 -14.92 7.39
CA PHE A 211 20.50 -13.81 7.99
C PHE A 211 21.06 -14.14 9.39
N GLY A 212 20.55 -15.20 10.01
CA GLY A 212 21.03 -15.67 11.31
C GLY A 212 20.78 -14.65 12.44
N GLU A 213 21.64 -14.72 13.47
CA GLU A 213 21.50 -13.87 14.67
C GLU A 213 22.30 -12.56 14.60
N ASN A 214 23.07 -12.35 13.55
CA ASN A 214 23.83 -11.13 13.37
C ASN A 214 23.00 -9.95 12.86
N HIS A 215 21.76 -10.25 12.44
CA HIS A 215 20.79 -9.30 11.89
C HIS A 215 19.43 -9.54 12.53
N THR A 216 18.55 -8.56 12.46
CA THR A 216 17.24 -8.60 13.08
C THR A 216 16.18 -8.95 12.04
N VAL A 217 15.40 -10.00 12.27
CA VAL A 217 14.22 -10.33 11.46
C VAL A 217 12.99 -10.27 12.35
N ILE A 218 12.07 -9.36 12.03
CA ILE A 218 10.80 -9.22 12.73
C ILE A 218 9.89 -10.36 12.26
N MET A 219 9.49 -11.21 13.21
CA MET A 219 8.78 -12.46 12.88
C MET A 219 7.28 -12.26 12.64
N ASN A 220 6.69 -11.21 13.21
CA ASN A 220 5.27 -10.88 13.06
C ASN A 220 5.11 -9.48 12.48
N VAL A 221 3.97 -9.23 11.86
CA VAL A 221 3.63 -7.88 11.39
C VAL A 221 3.47 -6.96 12.60
N ASP A 222 4.29 -5.93 12.65
CA ASP A 222 4.34 -4.97 13.75
C ASP A 222 4.51 -3.55 13.18
N LYS A 223 3.48 -2.71 13.37
CA LYS A 223 3.49 -1.33 12.90
C LYS A 223 4.59 -0.50 13.56
N LYS A 224 4.83 -0.68 14.86
CA LYS A 224 5.87 0.07 15.57
C LYS A 224 7.27 -0.32 15.08
N ALA A 225 7.50 -1.62 14.83
CA ALA A 225 8.76 -2.08 14.24
C ALA A 225 8.97 -1.51 12.83
N TYR A 226 7.90 -1.45 12.01
CA TYR A 226 7.95 -0.84 10.69
C TYR A 226 8.34 0.64 10.76
N LEU A 227 7.65 1.43 11.59
CA LEU A 227 7.93 2.86 11.76
C LEU A 227 9.34 3.11 12.31
N SER A 228 9.74 2.33 13.31
CA SER A 228 11.09 2.40 13.86
C SER A 228 12.17 2.05 12.84
N ALA A 229 11.95 1.05 11.99
CA ALA A 229 12.86 0.70 10.90
C ALA A 229 13.02 1.87 9.90
N LEU A 230 11.91 2.52 9.53
CA LEU A 230 11.95 3.74 8.70
C LEU A 230 12.77 4.86 9.37
N ALA A 231 12.57 5.07 10.68
CA ALA A 231 13.26 6.12 11.44
C ALA A 231 14.76 5.85 11.60
N LEU A 232 15.16 4.61 11.95
CA LEU A 232 16.54 4.26 12.30
C LEU A 232 17.43 3.99 11.08
N SER A 233 16.86 3.49 9.98
CA SER A 233 17.68 3.04 8.86
C SER A 233 18.29 4.20 8.09
N GLU A 234 19.57 4.07 7.70
CA GLU A 234 20.22 4.98 6.76
C GLU A 234 19.83 4.68 5.31
N ASN A 235 19.61 3.42 5.00
CA ASN A 235 19.18 2.95 3.68
C ASN A 235 17.97 2.04 3.81
N ILE A 236 16.98 2.29 2.99
CA ILE A 236 15.70 1.57 3.00
C ILE A 236 15.58 0.81 1.69
N VAL A 237 15.38 -0.49 1.77
CA VAL A 237 15.11 -1.33 0.60
C VAL A 237 13.69 -1.85 0.70
N VAL A 238 12.90 -1.66 -0.32
CA VAL A 238 11.49 -2.10 -0.40
C VAL A 238 11.34 -3.04 -1.59
N THR A 239 10.63 -4.14 -1.43
CA THR A 239 10.33 -5.02 -2.57
C THR A 239 9.35 -4.37 -3.54
N CYS A 240 9.54 -4.55 -4.85
CA CYS A 240 8.87 -3.84 -5.94
C CYS A 240 7.35 -4.04 -6.02
N ASP A 241 6.80 -5.02 -5.31
CA ASP A 241 5.37 -5.35 -5.33
C ASP A 241 4.46 -4.42 -4.52
N SER A 242 5.02 -3.44 -3.81
CA SER A 242 4.26 -2.55 -2.93
C SER A 242 4.58 -1.08 -3.13
N SER A 243 3.87 -0.44 -4.05
CA SER A 243 3.96 1.01 -4.29
C SER A 243 3.63 1.84 -3.03
N SER A 244 2.69 1.38 -2.20
CA SER A 244 2.35 2.07 -0.94
C SER A 244 3.54 2.14 0.02
N MET A 245 4.24 1.02 0.24
CA MET A 245 5.40 1.01 1.16
C MET A 245 6.59 1.79 0.59
N ILE A 246 6.76 1.83 -0.74
CA ILE A 246 7.76 2.69 -1.39
C ILE A 246 7.42 4.16 -1.13
N SER A 247 6.15 4.55 -1.28
CA SER A 247 5.70 5.93 -1.03
C SER A 247 5.80 6.32 0.45
N GLU A 248 5.48 5.40 1.36
CA GLU A 248 5.63 5.60 2.81
C GLU A 248 7.10 5.75 3.20
N ALA A 249 8.00 4.95 2.62
CA ALA A 249 9.44 5.08 2.83
C ALA A 249 9.97 6.42 2.33
N ALA A 250 9.45 6.93 1.20
CA ALA A 250 9.87 8.20 0.62
C ALA A 250 9.65 9.42 1.54
N LEU A 251 8.69 9.32 2.47
CA LEU A 251 8.45 10.35 3.48
C LEU A 251 9.69 10.63 4.36
N THR A 252 10.57 9.65 4.52
CA THR A 252 11.77 9.78 5.35
C THR A 252 12.87 10.67 4.73
N GLY A 253 12.79 10.99 3.44
CA GLY A 253 13.84 11.69 2.70
C GLY A 253 15.17 10.93 2.56
N LYS A 254 15.22 9.66 2.96
CA LYS A 254 16.41 8.82 2.95
C LYS A 254 16.59 8.09 1.62
N PRO A 255 17.80 7.56 1.32
CA PRO A 255 18.00 6.72 0.14
C PRO A 255 17.11 5.48 0.17
N ILE A 256 16.33 5.30 -0.91
CA ILE A 256 15.40 4.17 -1.08
C ILE A 256 15.84 3.38 -2.29
N TYR A 257 15.90 2.06 -2.11
CA TYR A 257 16.20 1.12 -3.17
C TYR A 257 15.02 0.17 -3.36
N VAL A 258 14.69 -0.13 -4.60
CA VAL A 258 13.63 -1.09 -4.92
C VAL A 258 14.25 -2.44 -5.24
N ALA A 259 13.92 -3.46 -4.45
CA ALA A 259 14.35 -4.82 -4.69
C ALA A 259 13.42 -5.50 -5.70
N ASN A 260 13.94 -5.75 -6.91
CA ASN A 260 13.18 -6.38 -7.97
C ASN A 260 12.97 -7.87 -7.71
N ILE A 261 11.69 -8.27 -7.72
CA ILE A 261 11.26 -9.67 -7.69
C ILE A 261 10.98 -10.09 -9.11
N LEU A 262 11.50 -11.25 -9.52
CA LEU A 262 11.24 -11.79 -10.86
C LEU A 262 9.73 -12.05 -11.05
N PRO A 263 9.12 -11.54 -12.12
CA PRO A 263 7.70 -11.74 -12.39
C PRO A 263 7.38 -13.21 -12.70
N LYS A 264 6.15 -13.63 -12.41
CA LYS A 264 5.68 -15.03 -12.58
C LYS A 264 5.75 -15.53 -14.03
N LYS A 265 5.28 -14.75 -14.96
CA LYS A 265 5.45 -14.88 -16.42
C LYS A 265 5.25 -13.50 -16.99
N MET A 266 6.05 -13.10 -17.94
CA MET A 266 5.87 -11.83 -18.64
C MET A 266 4.57 -11.89 -19.44
N THR A 267 3.51 -11.29 -18.89
CA THR A 267 2.33 -10.88 -19.66
C THR A 267 2.61 -9.51 -20.27
N LYS A 268 1.82 -9.09 -21.25
CA LYS A 268 1.98 -7.76 -21.88
C LYS A 268 1.97 -6.63 -20.82
N ASP A 269 1.12 -6.77 -19.82
CA ASP A 269 0.99 -5.83 -18.68
C ASP A 269 2.23 -5.77 -17.77
N SER A 270 3.02 -6.85 -17.67
CA SER A 270 4.24 -6.86 -16.85
C SER A 270 5.45 -6.25 -17.56
N LYS A 271 5.45 -6.21 -18.91
CA LYS A 271 6.46 -5.49 -19.68
C LYS A 271 6.33 -3.98 -19.52
N ASP A 272 5.09 -3.47 -19.46
CA ASP A 272 4.83 -2.06 -19.26
C ASP A 272 5.27 -1.61 -17.84
N LEU A 273 5.22 -2.51 -16.85
CA LEU A 273 5.69 -2.23 -15.49
C LEU A 273 7.23 -2.23 -15.38
N GLU A 274 7.92 -3.09 -16.11
CA GLU A 274 9.41 -3.11 -16.14
C GLU A 274 9.98 -1.81 -16.71
N ILE A 275 9.38 -1.27 -17.78
CA ILE A 275 9.77 0.00 -18.39
C ILE A 275 9.62 1.17 -17.41
N TYR A 276 8.68 1.08 -16.47
CA TYR A 276 8.41 2.13 -15.50
C TYR A 276 9.38 2.13 -14.30
N LEU A 277 9.98 0.98 -13.99
CA LEU A 277 10.96 0.84 -12.90
C LEU A 277 12.41 1.13 -13.34
N GLU A 278 12.66 1.26 -14.64
CA GLU A 278 13.97 1.61 -15.21
C GLU A 278 14.15 3.11 -15.46
N ASN A 279 13.10 3.93 -15.32
CA ASN A 279 13.10 5.39 -15.45
C ASN A 279 12.84 6.07 -14.10
#